data_326258e4e5e72fcac744c4124a6260d6
#
_entry.id   326258e4e5e72fcac744c4124a6260d6
#
_cell.length_a   1.000
_cell.length_b   1.000
_cell.length_c   1.000
_cell.angle_alpha   90.00
_cell.angle_beta   90.00
_cell.angle_gamma   90.00
#
_symmetry.space_group_name_H-M   'P 1'
#
loop_
_entity.id
_entity.type
_entity.pdbx_description
1 polymer ?
#
loop_
_entity_poly.entity_id
_entity_poly.type
_entity_poly.pdbx_seq_one_letter_code
_entity_poly.pdbx_strand_id
1 'polypeptide(L)'
;LCRPEMTEPYSQRPPFYYGWVIVLAGSLCIMACLGLGRFALGMLLPSMGATLELSYAQMGFVSTGNFIGYLVAVFFSGMLVTRIGQRNFIFVSLLLVGITLCLLSRSNAFASLLTLYVLTGIGSGGANVSMMSLATSWFTRKNRGKAAGFISAGSGLAIIFSGFFIP
;
A
#
# COMPACT_ATOMS: atom_id res chain seq x y z
N LEU A 1 29.45 12.34 43.44
CA LEU A 1 27.99 12.53 43.31
C LEU A 1 27.47 11.49 42.34
N CYS A 2 27.07 10.29 42.90
CA CYS A 2 26.43 9.20 42.19
C CYS A 2 25.02 9.62 41.79
N ARG A 3 24.74 9.60 40.51
CA ARG A 3 23.38 9.69 39.94
C ARG A 3 22.72 8.33 40.16
N PRO A 4 21.57 8.21 40.83
CA PRO A 4 20.88 6.95 40.90
C PRO A 4 20.36 6.58 39.51
N GLU A 5 20.71 5.40 39.05
CA GLU A 5 20.06 4.75 37.88
C GLU A 5 18.57 4.63 38.18
N MET A 6 17.74 5.39 37.48
CA MET A 6 16.32 5.13 37.44
C MET A 6 16.12 3.81 36.67
N THR A 7 16.00 2.75 37.41
CA THR A 7 15.47 1.47 36.92
C THR A 7 14.03 1.72 36.53
N GLU A 8 13.81 2.02 35.27
CA GLU A 8 12.49 1.99 34.66
C GLU A 8 11.86 0.62 34.96
N PRO A 9 10.64 0.55 35.52
CA PRO A 9 9.96 -0.70 35.77
C PRO A 9 9.74 -1.39 34.43
N TYR A 10 10.36 -2.55 34.25
CA TYR A 10 10.24 -3.44 33.12
C TYR A 10 8.76 -3.81 32.95
N SER A 11 8.04 -3.03 32.15
CA SER A 11 6.65 -3.23 31.81
C SER A 11 6.45 -4.65 31.30
N GLN A 12 5.65 -5.42 32.01
CA GLN A 12 5.28 -6.80 31.70
C GLN A 12 4.81 -6.89 30.26
N ARG A 13 5.59 -7.54 29.42
CA ARG A 13 5.26 -7.77 28.02
C ARG A 13 4.06 -8.72 27.99
N PRO A 14 2.93 -8.35 27.38
CA PRO A 14 1.84 -9.29 27.20
C PRO A 14 2.34 -10.50 26.39
N PRO A 15 1.82 -11.73 26.64
CA PRO A 15 2.31 -12.96 26.04
C PRO A 15 2.18 -13.00 24.50
N PHE A 16 1.38 -12.12 23.94
CA PHE A 16 1.30 -11.86 22.49
C PHE A 16 1.95 -10.51 22.18
N TYR A 17 3.09 -10.55 21.50
CA TYR A 17 3.76 -9.34 21.06
C TYR A 17 2.90 -8.62 20.02
N TYR A 18 2.21 -7.55 20.44
CA TYR A 18 1.26 -6.76 19.63
C TYR A 18 1.85 -6.32 18.28
N GLY A 19 3.18 -6.22 18.17
CA GLY A 19 3.90 -5.96 16.92
C GLY A 19 3.60 -6.98 15.82
N TRP A 20 3.38 -8.25 16.14
CA TRP A 20 3.04 -9.26 15.13
C TRP A 20 1.63 -9.08 14.54
N VAL A 21 0.69 -8.61 15.35
CA VAL A 21 -0.65 -8.23 14.87
C VAL A 21 -0.55 -7.07 13.87
N ILE A 22 0.31 -6.08 14.16
CA ILE A 22 0.56 -4.96 13.25
C ILE A 22 1.21 -5.44 11.94
N VAL A 23 2.15 -6.39 12.01
CA VAL A 23 2.77 -6.99 10.81
C VAL A 23 1.74 -7.72 9.95
N LEU A 24 0.87 -8.49 10.58
CA LEU A 24 -0.17 -9.25 9.87
C LEU A 24 -1.20 -8.32 9.23
N ALA A 25 -1.68 -7.32 9.97
CA ALA A 25 -2.57 -6.28 9.44
C ALA A 25 -1.88 -5.48 8.33
N GLY A 26 -0.59 -5.15 8.48
CA GLY A 26 0.21 -4.47 7.48
C GLY A 26 0.41 -5.28 6.20
N SER A 27 0.65 -6.58 6.34
CA SER A 27 0.75 -7.51 5.21
C SER A 27 -0.57 -7.59 4.43
N LEU A 28 -1.70 -7.69 5.12
CA LEU A 28 -3.03 -7.67 4.49
C LEU A 28 -3.32 -6.33 3.80
N CYS A 29 -2.94 -5.22 4.44
CA CYS A 29 -3.10 -3.88 3.88
C CYS A 29 -2.29 -3.72 2.57
N ILE A 30 -1.02 -4.14 2.58
CA ILE A 30 -0.17 -4.10 1.38
C ILE A 30 -0.67 -5.07 0.31
N MET A 31 -1.14 -6.25 0.70
CA MET A 31 -1.79 -7.19 -0.21
C MET A 31 -2.99 -6.54 -0.92
N ALA A 32 -3.84 -5.83 -0.21
CA ALA A 32 -4.97 -5.11 -0.80
C ALA A 32 -4.53 -3.94 -1.68
N CYS A 33 -3.66 -3.06 -1.19
CA CYS A 33 -3.25 -1.84 -1.90
C CYS A 33 -2.37 -2.11 -3.12
N LEU A 34 -1.30 -2.90 -2.96
CA LEU A 34 -0.39 -3.21 -4.05
C LEU A 34 -0.89 -4.37 -4.90
N GLY A 35 -1.45 -5.40 -4.27
CA GLY A 35 -1.95 -6.57 -4.96
C GLY A 35 -3.15 -6.22 -5.85
N LEU A 36 -4.26 -5.82 -5.26
CA LEU A 36 -5.46 -5.48 -5.99
C LEU A 36 -5.34 -4.12 -6.70
N GLY A 37 -4.82 -3.10 -6.02
CA GLY A 37 -4.75 -1.75 -6.54
C GLY A 37 -3.70 -1.51 -7.63
N ARG A 38 -2.78 -2.43 -7.86
CA ARG A 38 -1.72 -2.25 -8.85
C ARG A 38 -1.52 -3.47 -9.75
N PHE A 39 -1.30 -4.66 -9.17
CA PHE A 39 -0.98 -5.85 -9.94
C PHE A 39 -2.21 -6.47 -10.60
N ALA A 40 -3.33 -6.61 -9.88
CA ALA A 40 -4.57 -7.10 -10.47
C ALA A 40 -5.09 -6.17 -11.57
N LEU A 41 -5.01 -4.85 -11.37
CA LEU A 41 -5.36 -3.87 -12.39
C LEU A 41 -4.45 -3.97 -13.63
N GLY A 42 -3.16 -4.22 -13.44
CA GLY A 42 -2.22 -4.44 -14.54
C GLY A 42 -2.57 -5.67 -15.37
N MET A 43 -3.05 -6.74 -14.74
CA MET A 43 -3.50 -7.96 -15.43
C MET A 43 -4.85 -7.76 -16.12
N LEU A 44 -5.74 -6.94 -15.57
CA LEU A 44 -7.05 -6.62 -16.18
C LEU A 44 -6.94 -5.62 -17.34
N LEU A 45 -5.85 -4.85 -17.41
CA LEU A 45 -5.68 -3.80 -18.41
C LEU A 45 -5.80 -4.32 -19.87
N PRO A 46 -5.22 -5.48 -20.25
CA PRO A 46 -5.38 -6.01 -21.61
C PRO A 46 -6.83 -6.37 -21.95
N SER A 47 -7.58 -6.98 -21.01
CA SER A 47 -8.98 -7.33 -21.23
C SER A 47 -9.89 -6.10 -21.32
N MET A 48 -9.64 -5.10 -20.47
CA MET A 48 -10.31 -3.80 -20.55
C MET A 48 -9.96 -3.05 -21.85
N GLY A 49 -8.69 -3.14 -22.29
CA GLY A 49 -8.23 -2.57 -23.55
C GLY A 49 -8.96 -3.14 -24.76
N ALA A 50 -9.19 -4.45 -24.78
CA ALA A 50 -9.98 -5.10 -25.82
C ALA A 50 -11.45 -4.66 -25.84
N THR A 51 -12.06 -4.44 -24.66
CA THR A 51 -13.46 -4.01 -24.54
C THR A 51 -13.65 -2.54 -24.90
N LEU A 52 -12.66 -1.69 -24.61
CA LEU A 52 -12.69 -0.23 -24.86
C LEU A 52 -11.96 0.17 -26.15
N GLU A 53 -11.52 -0.80 -26.96
CA GLU A 53 -10.77 -0.59 -28.22
C GLU A 53 -9.53 0.30 -28.03
N LEU A 54 -8.85 0.16 -26.88
CA LEU A 54 -7.68 0.99 -26.54
C LEU A 54 -6.44 0.50 -27.31
N SER A 55 -5.70 1.46 -27.86
CA SER A 55 -4.37 1.19 -28.42
C SER A 55 -3.38 0.73 -27.34
N TYR A 56 -2.41 -0.10 -27.72
CA TYR A 56 -1.29 -0.50 -26.84
C TYR A 56 -0.56 0.69 -26.22
N ALA A 57 -0.43 1.80 -26.98
CA ALA A 57 0.14 3.03 -26.48
C ALA A 57 -0.71 3.64 -25.35
N GLN A 58 -2.02 3.64 -25.47
CA GLN A 58 -2.95 4.17 -24.45
C GLN A 58 -2.89 3.31 -23.17
N MET A 59 -2.81 1.99 -23.29
CA MET A 59 -2.62 1.10 -22.15
C MET A 59 -1.29 1.37 -21.42
N GLY A 60 -0.23 1.63 -22.19
CA GLY A 60 1.06 2.06 -21.65
C GLY A 60 0.97 3.39 -20.89
N PHE A 61 0.24 4.39 -21.41
CA PHE A 61 0.01 5.66 -20.73
C PHE A 61 -0.75 5.50 -19.40
N VAL A 62 -1.78 4.67 -19.37
CA VAL A 62 -2.55 4.37 -18.16
C VAL A 62 -1.66 3.72 -17.09
N SER A 63 -0.87 2.73 -17.48
CA SER A 63 0.09 2.07 -16.58
C SER A 63 1.14 3.04 -16.05
N THR A 64 1.73 3.86 -16.92
CA THR A 64 2.69 4.90 -16.53
C THR A 64 2.06 5.93 -15.60
N GLY A 65 0.82 6.32 -15.84
CA GLY A 65 0.07 7.23 -14.97
C GLY A 65 -0.04 6.70 -13.54
N ASN A 66 -0.30 5.41 -13.36
CA ASN A 66 -0.31 4.78 -12.03
C ASN A 66 1.06 4.87 -11.33
N PHE A 67 2.17 4.64 -12.06
CA PHE A 67 3.52 4.79 -11.52
C PHE A 67 3.84 6.24 -11.14
N ILE A 68 3.45 7.20 -11.95
CA ILE A 68 3.63 8.63 -11.64
C ILE A 68 2.85 9.00 -10.38
N GLY A 69 1.58 8.58 -10.28
CA GLY A 69 0.77 8.79 -9.07
C GLY A 69 1.43 8.20 -7.82
N TYR A 70 1.97 6.98 -7.93
CA TYR A 70 2.71 6.34 -6.86
C TYR A 70 3.95 7.14 -6.43
N LEU A 71 4.77 7.60 -7.38
CA LEU A 71 5.97 8.40 -7.09
C LEU A 71 5.64 9.71 -6.40
N VAL A 72 4.60 10.41 -6.88
CA VAL A 72 4.11 11.65 -6.26
C VAL A 72 3.68 11.38 -4.81
N ALA A 73 2.93 10.31 -4.56
CA ALA A 73 2.52 9.95 -3.21
C ALA A 73 3.70 9.60 -2.31
N VAL A 74 4.69 8.86 -2.80
CA VAL A 74 5.91 8.53 -2.03
C VAL A 74 6.65 9.81 -1.63
N PHE A 75 6.79 10.76 -2.56
CA PHE A 75 7.49 12.02 -2.30
C PHE A 75 6.80 12.86 -1.22
N PHE A 76 5.47 12.97 -1.28
CA PHE A 76 4.71 13.79 -0.33
C PHE A 76 4.31 13.05 0.95
N SER A 77 4.37 11.72 0.98
CA SER A 77 3.92 10.90 2.11
C SER A 77 4.63 11.24 3.41
N GLY A 78 5.94 11.51 3.37
CA GLY A 78 6.72 11.89 4.54
C GLY A 78 6.18 13.15 5.23
N MET A 79 5.82 14.17 4.45
CA MET A 79 5.27 15.42 4.96
C MET A 79 3.81 15.28 5.43
N LEU A 80 3.00 14.51 4.71
CA LEU A 80 1.61 14.28 5.08
C LEU A 80 1.46 13.42 6.34
N VAL A 81 2.26 12.39 6.48
CA VAL A 81 2.25 11.51 7.66
C VAL A 81 2.55 12.27 8.94
N THR A 82 3.47 13.25 8.92
CA THR A 82 3.78 14.08 10.09
C THR A 82 2.64 15.02 10.48
N ARG A 83 1.80 15.43 9.53
CA ARG A 83 0.67 16.34 9.78
C ARG A 83 -0.62 15.64 10.19
N ILE A 84 -0.97 14.55 9.50
CA ILE A 84 -2.27 13.88 9.65
C ILE A 84 -2.19 12.71 10.65
N GLY A 85 -0.98 12.23 10.93
CA GLY A 85 -0.74 11.04 11.72
C GLY A 85 -0.81 9.76 10.88
N GLN A 86 0.05 8.82 11.23
CA GLN A 86 0.31 7.60 10.45
C GLN A 86 -0.93 6.72 10.23
N ARG A 87 -1.76 6.57 11.30
CA ARG A 87 -2.98 5.74 11.24
C ARG A 87 -4.04 6.31 10.31
N ASN A 88 -4.32 7.60 10.46
CA ASN A 88 -5.31 8.28 9.63
C ASN A 88 -4.89 8.33 8.17
N PHE A 89 -3.60 8.53 7.91
CA PHE A 89 -3.08 8.56 6.55
C PHE A 89 -3.20 7.20 5.85
N ILE A 90 -2.92 6.10 6.55
CA ILE A 90 -3.14 4.73 6.03
C ILE A 90 -4.61 4.49 5.72
N PHE A 91 -5.50 4.89 6.64
CA PHE A 91 -6.94 4.73 6.45
C PHE A 91 -7.45 5.50 5.23
N VAL A 92 -7.06 6.76 5.09
CA VAL A 92 -7.42 7.61 3.93
C VAL A 92 -6.87 7.01 2.64
N SER A 93 -5.63 6.52 2.64
CA SER A 93 -5.02 5.88 1.48
C SER A 93 -5.74 4.60 1.05
N LEU A 94 -6.14 3.75 2.02
CA LEU A 94 -6.94 2.54 1.77
C LEU A 94 -8.32 2.88 1.20
N LEU A 95 -8.97 3.88 1.79
CA LEU A 95 -10.28 4.34 1.35
C LEU A 95 -10.23 4.90 -0.07
N LEU A 96 -9.17 5.67 -0.39
CA LEU A 96 -8.93 6.18 -1.73
C LEU A 96 -8.79 5.03 -2.75
N VAL A 97 -7.97 4.01 -2.45
CA VAL A 97 -7.81 2.83 -3.33
C VAL A 97 -9.13 2.10 -3.48
N GLY A 98 -9.88 1.86 -2.41
CA GLY A 98 -11.18 1.19 -2.47
C GLY A 98 -12.20 1.93 -3.33
N ILE A 99 -12.33 3.25 -3.14
CA ILE A 99 -13.25 4.09 -3.93
C ILE A 99 -12.84 4.09 -5.42
N THR A 100 -11.55 4.28 -5.70
CA THR A 100 -11.08 4.29 -7.10
C THR A 100 -11.29 2.98 -7.80
N LEU A 101 -11.14 1.83 -7.13
CA LEU A 101 -11.45 0.51 -7.67
C LEU A 101 -12.95 0.34 -7.97
N CYS A 102 -13.83 0.80 -7.07
CA CYS A 102 -15.28 0.78 -7.30
C CYS A 102 -15.67 1.66 -8.49
N LEU A 103 -15.09 2.86 -8.61
CA LEU A 103 -15.38 3.77 -9.72
C LEU A 103 -14.81 3.25 -11.04
N LEU A 104 -13.69 2.53 -11.00
CA LEU A 104 -13.07 1.93 -12.17
C LEU A 104 -14.01 0.91 -12.85
N SER A 105 -14.78 0.16 -12.05
CA SER A 105 -15.78 -0.78 -12.55
C SER A 105 -16.91 -0.13 -13.39
N ARG A 106 -17.08 1.19 -13.26
CA ARG A 106 -18.10 1.98 -13.98
C ARG A 106 -17.51 2.87 -15.06
N SER A 107 -16.19 2.88 -15.25
CA SER A 107 -15.55 3.78 -16.21
C SER A 107 -15.59 3.21 -17.63
N ASN A 108 -16.16 3.98 -18.57
CA ASN A 108 -16.24 3.65 -19.98
C ASN A 108 -15.43 4.62 -20.87
N ALA A 109 -14.69 5.56 -20.28
CA ALA A 109 -13.93 6.57 -21.03
C ALA A 109 -12.45 6.49 -20.66
N PHE A 110 -11.57 6.62 -21.66
CA PHE A 110 -10.11 6.62 -21.47
C PHE A 110 -9.63 7.66 -20.45
N ALA A 111 -10.17 8.88 -20.50
CA ALA A 111 -9.79 9.93 -19.54
C ALA A 111 -10.13 9.57 -18.09
N SER A 112 -11.30 8.97 -17.86
CA SER A 112 -11.71 8.48 -16.53
C SER A 112 -10.81 7.35 -16.06
N LEU A 113 -10.47 6.42 -16.96
CA LEU A 113 -9.57 5.31 -16.68
C LEU A 113 -8.19 5.84 -16.23
N LEU A 114 -7.60 6.77 -16.98
CA LEU A 114 -6.29 7.36 -16.67
C LEU A 114 -6.30 8.06 -15.31
N THR A 115 -7.30 8.91 -15.04
CA THR A 115 -7.38 9.64 -13.76
C THR A 115 -7.56 8.70 -12.58
N LEU A 116 -8.39 7.65 -12.69
CA LEU A 116 -8.60 6.66 -11.64
C LEU A 116 -7.34 5.83 -11.38
N TYR A 117 -6.59 5.46 -12.42
CA TYR A 117 -5.31 4.76 -12.26
C TYR A 117 -4.25 5.61 -11.55
N VAL A 118 -4.17 6.91 -11.87
CA VAL A 118 -3.27 7.85 -11.15
C VAL A 118 -3.67 7.95 -9.68
N LEU A 119 -4.97 8.09 -9.37
CA LEU A 119 -5.47 8.16 -7.99
C LEU A 119 -5.21 6.86 -7.23
N THR A 120 -5.39 5.71 -7.87
CA THR A 120 -5.05 4.40 -7.27
C THR A 120 -3.55 4.31 -6.98
N GLY A 121 -2.71 4.84 -7.88
CA GLY A 121 -1.27 4.96 -7.67
C GLY A 121 -0.93 5.80 -6.43
N ILE A 122 -1.57 6.95 -6.27
CA ILE A 122 -1.40 7.84 -5.11
C ILE A 122 -1.79 7.11 -3.81
N GLY A 123 -2.94 6.47 -3.78
CA GLY A 123 -3.39 5.72 -2.60
C GLY A 123 -2.46 4.57 -2.23
N SER A 124 -2.03 3.77 -3.20
CA SER A 124 -1.14 2.63 -2.97
C SER A 124 0.26 3.06 -2.51
N GLY A 125 0.80 4.15 -3.07
CA GLY A 125 2.10 4.72 -2.66
C GLY A 125 2.07 5.23 -1.22
N GLY A 126 1.02 5.99 -0.88
CA GLY A 126 0.83 6.51 0.49
C GLY A 126 0.69 5.39 1.53
N ALA A 127 -0.13 4.38 1.25
CA ALA A 127 -0.32 3.23 2.13
C ALA A 127 0.99 2.44 2.33
N ASN A 128 1.73 2.17 1.25
CA ASN A 128 2.97 1.39 1.30
C ASN A 128 4.04 2.07 2.18
N VAL A 129 4.34 3.34 1.93
CA VAL A 129 5.35 4.08 2.71
C VAL A 129 4.95 4.17 4.19
N SER A 130 3.68 4.45 4.46
CA SER A 130 3.20 4.59 5.83
C SER A 130 3.20 3.27 6.59
N MET A 131 2.85 2.16 5.94
CA MET A 131 2.91 0.83 6.55
C MET A 131 4.33 0.39 6.86
N MET A 132 5.28 0.63 5.94
CA MET A 132 6.69 0.36 6.20
C MET A 132 7.24 1.19 7.36
N SER A 133 6.90 2.46 7.41
CA SER A 133 7.29 3.36 8.51
C SER A 133 6.67 2.92 9.84
N LEU A 134 5.39 2.55 9.87
CA LEU A 134 4.71 2.05 11.07
C LEU A 134 5.36 0.77 11.59
N ALA A 135 5.61 -0.19 10.73
CA ALA A 135 6.24 -1.44 11.10
C ALA A 135 7.63 -1.23 11.70
N THR A 136 8.44 -0.38 11.08
CA THR A 136 9.81 -0.11 11.57
C THR A 136 9.83 0.66 12.88
N SER A 137 8.79 1.42 13.22
CA SER A 137 8.71 2.17 14.50
C SER A 137 8.38 1.25 15.69
N TRP A 138 7.66 0.14 15.48
CA TRP A 138 7.26 -0.80 16.53
C TRP A 138 8.30 -1.88 16.83
N PHE A 139 9.27 -2.09 15.95
CA PHE A 139 10.28 -3.14 16.13
C PHE A 139 11.65 -2.57 16.49
N THR A 140 12.36 -3.25 17.38
CA THR A 140 13.76 -2.96 17.70
C THR A 140 14.65 -3.15 16.47
N ARG A 141 15.78 -2.45 16.41
CA ARG A 141 16.74 -2.47 15.27
C ARG A 141 17.03 -3.88 14.74
N LYS A 142 17.10 -4.88 15.63
CA LYS A 142 17.41 -6.28 15.28
C LYS A 142 16.29 -6.97 14.49
N ASN A 143 15.04 -6.59 14.72
CA ASN A 143 13.86 -7.26 14.13
C ASN A 143 13.14 -6.44 13.03
N ARG A 144 13.59 -5.22 12.76
CA ARG A 144 12.98 -4.35 11.73
C ARG A 144 13.00 -4.97 10.33
N GLY A 145 14.13 -5.60 9.96
CA GLY A 145 14.26 -6.27 8.67
C GLY A 145 13.29 -7.45 8.50
N LYS A 146 13.09 -8.24 9.58
CA LYS A 146 12.12 -9.34 9.56
C LYS A 146 10.69 -8.83 9.39
N ALA A 147 10.30 -7.79 10.14
CA ALA A 147 8.97 -7.19 10.05
C ALA A 147 8.71 -6.61 8.65
N ALA A 148 9.67 -5.85 8.11
CA ALA A 148 9.56 -5.30 6.75
C ALA A 148 9.48 -6.41 5.69
N GLY A 149 10.27 -7.48 5.83
CA GLY A 149 10.24 -8.64 4.93
C GLY A 149 8.87 -9.35 4.94
N PHE A 150 8.29 -9.58 6.11
CA PHE A 150 6.95 -10.17 6.23
C PHE A 150 5.86 -9.30 5.60
N ILE A 151 5.93 -7.99 5.79
CA ILE A 151 4.98 -7.05 5.19
C ILE A 151 5.13 -7.04 3.66
N SER A 152 6.36 -7.02 3.15
CA SER A 152 6.62 -7.09 1.70
C SER A 152 6.21 -8.44 1.09
N ALA A 153 6.28 -9.55 1.84
CA ALA A 153 5.78 -10.84 1.40
C ALA A 153 4.27 -10.81 1.09
N GLY A 154 3.50 -9.93 1.73
CA GLY A 154 2.09 -9.69 1.41
C GLY A 154 1.87 -9.29 -0.04
N SER A 155 2.75 -8.48 -0.64
CA SER A 155 2.67 -8.11 -2.07
C SER A 155 2.94 -9.31 -2.99
N GLY A 156 3.89 -10.17 -2.64
CA GLY A 156 4.17 -11.41 -3.39
C GLY A 156 3.00 -12.39 -3.37
N LEU A 157 2.38 -12.58 -2.19
CA LEU A 157 1.17 -13.39 -2.06
C LEU A 157 0.02 -12.81 -2.92
N ALA A 158 -0.14 -11.50 -2.95
CA ALA A 158 -1.16 -10.86 -3.77
C ALA A 158 -0.97 -11.12 -5.26
N ILE A 159 0.28 -11.13 -5.77
CA ILE A 159 0.58 -11.44 -7.17
C ILE A 159 0.18 -12.90 -7.48
N ILE A 160 0.52 -13.83 -6.59
CA ILE A 160 0.15 -15.25 -6.75
C ILE A 160 -1.37 -15.40 -6.77
N PHE A 161 -2.08 -14.78 -5.82
CA PHE A 161 -3.54 -14.81 -5.78
C PHE A 161 -4.16 -14.16 -7.01
N SER A 162 -3.68 -13.00 -7.45
CA SER A 162 -4.24 -12.35 -8.65
C SER A 162 -4.00 -13.18 -9.91
N GLY A 163 -2.83 -13.83 -10.06
CA GLY A 163 -2.55 -14.70 -11.19
C GLY A 163 -3.37 -16.00 -11.21
N PHE A 164 -3.87 -16.45 -10.05
CA PHE A 164 -4.73 -17.63 -9.96
C PHE A 164 -6.21 -17.29 -10.19
N PHE A 165 -6.66 -16.11 -9.77
CA PHE A 165 -8.07 -15.69 -9.87
C PHE A 165 -8.40 -14.95 -11.16
N ILE A 166 -7.41 -14.41 -11.87
CA ILE A 166 -7.62 -13.72 -13.16
C ILE A 166 -7.02 -14.60 -14.25
N PRO A 167 -7.85 -15.38 -14.96
CA PRO A 167 -7.41 -16.21 -16.07
C PRO A 167 -7.04 -15.41 -17.31
#